data_53753bb3e9dd828dc5e32e3288cc2999
#
_entry.id   53753bb3e9dd828dc5e32e3288cc2999
#
_cell.length_a   1.000
_cell.length_b   1.000
_cell.length_c   1.000
_cell.angle_alpha   90.00
_cell.angle_beta   90.00
_cell.angle_gamma   90.00
#
_symmetry.space_group_name_H-M   'P 1'
#
loop_
_entity.id
_entity.type
_entity.pdbx_description
1 polymer ?
#
loop_
_entity_poly.entity_id
_entity_poly.type
_entity_poly.pdbx_seq_one_letter_code
_entity_poly.pdbx_strand_id
1 'polypeptide(L)'
;MYICVLGFILTIVLLNKKTKKNIRGGEKMKNIYDEDLKTCGNKKMKNGSWGENYKCDELGGGVHQICIKNISKNTNNFSKNTGQSNWSENRNNDNHCVCLGAWSLYNKKEKIKKKKEKKKKEKSRILKCDAIPKNALSDNYVSKFSEGWNKWNGLELNNQIKNGVEELVKNCYYGNKNDSMYKKSQNLKKNYCKFAKNNNALNNTDLYNKLC
;
A
#
# COMPACT_ATOMS: atom_id res chain seq x y z
N MET A 1 21.74 4.54 51.21
CA MET A 1 21.28 3.53 50.20
C MET A 1 20.49 4.20 49.05
N TYR A 2 20.87 5.42 48.61
CA TYR A 2 20.16 6.19 47.58
C TYR A 2 20.99 6.53 46.32
N ILE A 3 22.24 6.10 46.26
CA ILE A 3 23.16 6.50 45.17
C ILE A 3 23.16 5.51 43.99
N CYS A 4 22.71 4.26 44.17
CA CYS A 4 22.69 3.26 43.08
C CYS A 4 21.49 3.39 42.11
N VAL A 5 20.39 4.03 42.51
CA VAL A 5 19.17 4.10 41.65
C VAL A 5 19.28 5.17 40.58
N LEU A 6 20.00 6.26 40.85
CA LEU A 6 20.20 7.36 39.89
C LEU A 6 21.12 6.99 38.70
N GLY A 7 22.10 6.09 38.94
CA GLY A 7 22.99 5.61 37.88
C GLY A 7 22.28 4.74 36.82
N PHE A 8 21.33 3.94 37.25
CA PHE A 8 20.57 3.03 36.33
C PHE A 8 19.60 3.78 35.41
N ILE A 9 18.97 4.85 35.92
CA ILE A 9 18.03 5.65 35.12
C ILE A 9 18.76 6.45 34.05
N LEU A 10 19.96 6.96 34.36
CA LEU A 10 20.78 7.71 33.39
C LEU A 10 21.30 6.83 32.24
N THR A 11 21.65 5.56 32.53
CA THR A 11 22.13 4.61 31.52
C THR A 11 21.01 4.18 30.56
N ILE A 12 19.79 4.00 31.05
CA ILE A 12 18.63 3.64 30.20
C ILE A 12 18.25 4.79 29.26
N VAL A 13 18.33 6.06 29.74
CA VAL A 13 18.04 7.25 28.91
C VAL A 13 19.12 7.45 27.83
N LEU A 14 20.39 7.13 28.13
CA LEU A 14 21.47 7.24 27.14
C LEU A 14 21.44 6.12 26.10
N LEU A 15 21.02 4.91 26.46
CA LEU A 15 20.83 3.80 25.52
C LEU A 15 19.67 4.07 24.56
N ASN A 16 18.57 4.65 25.03
CA ASN A 16 17.45 5.02 24.17
C ASN A 16 17.75 6.19 23.21
N LYS A 17 18.69 7.07 23.52
CA LYS A 17 19.17 8.13 22.62
C LYS A 17 20.11 7.61 21.53
N LYS A 18 20.87 6.54 21.76
CA LYS A 18 21.78 5.96 20.76
C LYS A 18 21.07 5.13 19.69
N THR A 19 19.92 4.53 19.99
CA THR A 19 19.17 3.73 19.03
C THR A 19 18.39 4.56 18.00
N LYS A 20 18.16 5.87 18.22
CA LYS A 20 17.53 6.76 17.24
C LYS A 20 18.47 7.36 16.19
N LYS A 21 19.78 7.17 16.29
CA LYS A 21 20.77 7.85 15.43
C LYS A 21 21.33 7.02 14.28
N ASN A 22 21.01 5.73 14.17
CA ASN A 22 21.61 4.83 13.18
C ASN A 22 20.69 4.35 12.06
N ILE A 23 19.56 5.05 11.79
CA ILE A 23 18.73 4.77 10.58
C ILE A 23 18.79 5.96 9.62
N ARG A 24 19.98 6.50 9.41
CA ARG A 24 20.25 7.55 8.41
C ARG A 24 21.44 7.24 7.51
N GLY A 25 21.58 6.00 7.09
CA GLY A 25 22.40 5.59 5.96
C GLY A 25 21.44 5.19 4.85
N GLY A 26 21.03 6.13 3.98
CA GLY A 26 19.85 6.03 3.18
C GLY A 26 20.01 5.16 1.95
N GLU A 27 19.72 3.89 2.04
CA GLU A 27 19.29 3.15 0.86
C GLU A 27 17.98 3.77 0.37
N LYS A 28 17.99 4.34 -0.85
CA LYS A 28 16.81 4.98 -1.44
C LYS A 28 15.69 3.95 -1.52
N MET A 29 14.57 4.23 -0.89
CA MET A 29 13.42 3.33 -0.92
C MET A 29 12.99 3.05 -2.36
N LYS A 30 12.86 1.77 -2.70
CA LYS A 30 12.45 1.31 -4.03
C LYS A 30 10.94 1.16 -4.14
N ASN A 31 10.41 1.44 -5.33
CA ASN A 31 9.01 1.17 -5.68
C ASN A 31 8.82 -0.29 -6.14
N ILE A 32 7.57 -0.67 -6.43
CA ILE A 32 7.20 -2.03 -6.88
C ILE A 32 7.87 -2.47 -8.20
N TYR A 33 8.53 -1.55 -8.92
CA TYR A 33 9.28 -1.79 -10.15
C TYR A 33 10.80 -1.85 -9.94
N ASP A 34 11.28 -1.84 -8.71
CA ASP A 34 12.71 -1.74 -8.34
C ASP A 34 13.39 -0.41 -8.76
N GLU A 35 12.61 0.62 -9.05
CA GLU A 35 13.08 1.99 -9.28
C GLU A 35 13.02 2.81 -7.98
N ASP A 36 13.59 4.03 -7.98
CA ASP A 36 13.45 4.93 -6.84
C ASP A 36 11.98 5.31 -6.60
N LEU A 37 11.53 5.21 -5.35
CA LEU A 37 10.16 5.54 -4.95
C LEU A 37 9.85 6.99 -5.28
N LYS A 38 8.82 7.22 -6.12
CA LYS A 38 8.33 8.56 -6.46
C LYS A 38 7.36 9.08 -5.40
N THR A 39 7.12 10.38 -5.41
CA THR A 39 6.13 11.01 -4.53
C THR A 39 4.71 10.66 -4.96
N CYS A 40 3.82 10.43 -4.01
CA CYS A 40 2.38 10.31 -4.28
C CYS A 40 1.75 11.69 -4.43
N GLY A 41 2.07 12.61 -3.52
CA GLY A 41 1.58 13.99 -3.50
C GLY A 41 2.63 15.04 -3.84
N ASN A 42 2.30 16.31 -3.56
CA ASN A 42 3.18 17.47 -3.66
C ASN A 42 2.68 18.60 -2.73
N LYS A 43 3.40 19.73 -2.66
CA LYS A 43 3.08 20.90 -1.81
C LYS A 43 1.69 21.49 -2.02
N LYS A 44 1.10 21.36 -3.22
CA LYS A 44 -0.20 21.94 -3.56
C LYS A 44 -1.37 21.06 -3.15
N MET A 45 -1.11 19.79 -2.80
CA MET A 45 -2.14 18.84 -2.40
C MET A 45 -2.40 18.91 -0.90
N LYS A 46 -3.66 18.68 -0.50
CA LYS A 46 -4.03 18.53 0.91
C LYS A 46 -3.36 17.27 1.50
N ASN A 47 -3.42 17.11 2.82
CA ASN A 47 -2.91 15.91 3.49
C ASN A 47 -3.51 14.64 2.85
N GLY A 48 -2.65 13.81 2.27
CA GLY A 48 -2.99 12.56 1.58
C GLY A 48 -2.47 11.33 2.32
N SER A 49 -2.25 11.41 3.62
CA SER A 49 -1.69 10.33 4.45
C SER A 49 -0.33 9.83 3.93
N TRP A 50 0.48 10.73 3.42
CA TRP A 50 1.86 10.45 3.07
C TRP A 50 2.81 10.80 4.20
N GLY A 51 3.99 10.17 4.19
CA GLY A 51 5.10 10.51 5.07
C GLY A 51 5.83 11.80 4.65
N GLU A 52 7.02 12.00 5.18
CA GLU A 52 7.91 13.08 4.76
C GLU A 52 8.14 13.01 3.24
N ASN A 53 8.32 14.17 2.61
CA ASN A 53 8.55 14.27 1.15
C ASN A 53 7.40 13.73 0.26
N TYR A 54 6.17 13.72 0.75
CA TYR A 54 4.97 13.35 -0.04
C TYR A 54 4.97 11.91 -0.59
N LYS A 55 5.69 10.98 0.04
CA LYS A 55 5.78 9.58 -0.34
C LYS A 55 4.83 8.70 0.48
N CYS A 56 4.34 7.62 -0.11
CA CYS A 56 3.58 6.59 0.59
C CYS A 56 4.54 5.60 1.29
N ASP A 57 5.33 6.09 2.23
CA ASP A 57 6.40 5.35 2.92
C ASP A 57 6.16 5.17 4.41
N GLU A 58 4.95 5.45 4.89
CA GLU A 58 4.59 5.29 6.29
C GLU A 58 4.70 3.82 6.71
N LEU A 59 5.52 3.56 7.71
CA LEU A 59 5.73 2.24 8.31
C LEU A 59 5.13 2.12 9.72
N GLY A 60 4.60 3.20 10.26
CA GLY A 60 3.97 3.27 11.58
C GLY A 60 2.44 3.30 11.48
N GLY A 61 1.76 3.07 12.57
CA GLY A 61 0.33 3.26 12.82
C GLY A 61 -0.70 2.96 11.74
N GLY A 62 -0.67 3.66 10.65
CA GLY A 62 -1.66 3.54 9.57
C GLY A 62 -1.18 2.79 8.33
N VAL A 63 0.10 2.73 8.07
CA VAL A 63 0.82 2.08 6.94
C VAL A 63 0.19 2.34 5.58
N HIS A 64 0.12 3.58 5.21
CA HIS A 64 -0.48 4.04 3.98
C HIS A 64 0.52 3.93 2.82
N GLN A 65 0.54 2.81 2.11
CA GLN A 65 1.52 2.52 1.04
C GLN A 65 0.92 2.46 -0.37
N ILE A 66 -0.40 2.46 -0.51
CA ILE A 66 -1.05 2.36 -1.83
C ILE A 66 -1.45 3.76 -2.31
N CYS A 67 -0.74 4.29 -3.31
CA CYS A 67 -1.04 5.62 -3.86
C CYS A 67 -2.19 5.57 -4.88
N ILE A 68 -3.32 6.19 -4.58
CA ILE A 68 -4.45 6.39 -5.48
C ILE A 68 -4.35 7.78 -6.11
N LYS A 69 -4.39 7.86 -7.44
CA LYS A 69 -4.43 9.13 -8.20
C LYS A 69 -5.80 9.77 -8.08
N ASN A 70 -5.85 11.07 -7.79
CA ASN A 70 -7.09 11.85 -7.79
C ASN A 70 -8.26 11.07 -7.16
N ILE A 71 -8.17 10.84 -5.86
CA ILE A 71 -9.03 9.88 -5.16
C ILE A 71 -10.51 10.21 -5.28
N SER A 72 -10.89 11.48 -5.24
CA SER A 72 -12.28 11.91 -5.37
C SER A 72 -12.88 11.59 -6.75
N LYS A 73 -12.11 11.81 -7.81
CA LYS A 73 -12.56 11.57 -9.20
C LYS A 73 -12.47 10.12 -9.62
N ASN A 74 -11.40 9.42 -9.24
CA ASN A 74 -11.11 8.08 -9.72
C ASN A 74 -11.74 6.97 -8.88
N THR A 75 -12.32 7.32 -7.74
CA THR A 75 -13.04 6.38 -6.88
C THR A 75 -14.48 6.83 -6.67
N ASN A 76 -15.36 5.88 -6.47
CA ASN A 76 -16.73 6.17 -6.10
C ASN A 76 -16.82 6.25 -4.57
N ASN A 77 -16.58 7.44 -4.02
CA ASN A 77 -16.54 7.70 -2.60
C ASN A 77 -15.77 6.63 -1.79
N PHE A 78 -14.44 6.66 -1.94
CA PHE A 78 -13.54 5.67 -1.34
C PHE A 78 -13.77 5.53 0.17
N SER A 79 -13.78 6.63 0.90
CA SER A 79 -13.89 6.63 2.36
C SER A 79 -15.21 6.02 2.84
N LYS A 80 -16.34 6.42 2.28
CA LYS A 80 -17.64 5.84 2.63
C LYS A 80 -17.72 4.36 2.28
N ASN A 81 -17.17 3.96 1.12
CA ASN A 81 -17.14 2.56 0.72
C ASN A 81 -16.21 1.69 1.57
N THR A 82 -15.33 2.30 2.35
CA THR A 82 -14.45 1.60 3.30
C THR A 82 -14.89 1.76 4.77
N GLY A 83 -16.11 2.27 5.00
CA GLY A 83 -16.65 2.41 6.36
C GLY A 83 -16.06 3.56 7.17
N GLN A 84 -15.47 4.54 6.49
CA GLN A 84 -14.89 5.74 7.10
C GLN A 84 -15.80 6.96 6.91
N SER A 85 -15.45 8.08 7.55
CA SER A 85 -16.10 9.38 7.29
C SER A 85 -15.93 9.80 5.81
N ASN A 86 -16.79 10.71 5.34
CA ASN A 86 -16.81 11.11 3.91
C ASN A 86 -15.64 12.04 3.50
N TRP A 87 -14.40 11.70 3.85
CA TRP A 87 -13.23 12.55 3.61
C TRP A 87 -12.76 12.53 2.15
N SER A 88 -12.95 11.42 1.43
CA SER A 88 -12.38 11.26 0.08
C SER A 88 -13.04 12.16 -0.98
N GLU A 89 -14.31 12.51 -0.83
CA GLU A 89 -15.01 13.43 -1.72
C GLU A 89 -14.47 14.86 -1.62
N ASN A 90 -13.97 15.24 -0.44
CA ASN A 90 -13.41 16.56 -0.18
C ASN A 90 -11.94 16.71 -0.64
N ARG A 91 -11.37 15.70 -1.31
CA ARG A 91 -9.99 15.68 -1.82
C ARG A 91 -9.95 15.99 -3.32
N ASN A 92 -10.37 17.19 -3.70
CA ASN A 92 -10.41 17.62 -5.10
C ASN A 92 -9.05 17.51 -5.78
N ASN A 93 -8.97 16.64 -6.80
CA ASN A 93 -7.78 16.38 -7.61
C ASN A 93 -6.54 15.88 -6.84
N ASP A 94 -6.65 15.60 -5.55
CA ASP A 94 -5.53 15.14 -4.75
C ASP A 94 -5.34 13.62 -4.87
N ASN A 95 -4.08 13.20 -4.93
CA ASN A 95 -3.73 11.82 -4.70
C ASN A 95 -3.83 11.49 -3.20
N HIS A 96 -3.86 10.21 -2.86
CA HIS A 96 -3.92 9.80 -1.46
C HIS A 96 -3.24 8.45 -1.24
N CYS A 97 -2.45 8.34 -0.18
CA CYS A 97 -1.91 7.06 0.27
C CYS A 97 -2.94 6.36 1.15
N VAL A 98 -3.28 5.13 0.82
CA VAL A 98 -4.23 4.32 1.59
C VAL A 98 -3.59 3.01 2.02
N CYS A 99 -4.12 2.39 3.07
CA CYS A 99 -3.67 1.07 3.50
C CYS A 99 -4.21 -0.05 2.60
N LEU A 100 -3.52 -1.20 2.59
CA LEU A 100 -3.91 -2.36 1.79
C LEU A 100 -5.32 -2.86 2.14
N GLY A 101 -5.70 -2.84 3.41
CA GLY A 101 -7.02 -3.28 3.85
C GLY A 101 -8.15 -2.42 3.29
N ALA A 102 -8.02 -1.09 3.36
CA ALA A 102 -9.00 -0.18 2.77
C ALA A 102 -9.07 -0.33 1.24
N TRP A 103 -7.91 -0.47 0.58
CA TRP A 103 -7.84 -0.76 -0.86
C TRP A 103 -8.55 -2.07 -1.23
N SER A 104 -8.33 -3.13 -0.46
CA SER A 104 -8.99 -4.42 -0.63
C SER A 104 -10.51 -4.34 -0.50
N LEU A 105 -10.98 -3.70 0.57
CA LEU A 105 -12.41 -3.53 0.86
C LEU A 105 -13.12 -2.71 -0.23
N TYR A 106 -12.51 -1.60 -0.66
CA TYR A 106 -13.02 -0.79 -1.75
C TYR A 106 -13.21 -1.62 -3.03
N ASN A 107 -12.19 -2.39 -3.43
CA ASN A 107 -12.26 -3.22 -4.64
C ASN A 107 -13.30 -4.34 -4.53
N LYS A 108 -13.48 -4.95 -3.36
CA LYS A 108 -14.54 -5.94 -3.13
C LYS A 108 -15.91 -5.34 -3.40
N LYS A 109 -16.20 -4.15 -2.86
CA LYS A 109 -17.48 -3.47 -3.06
C LYS A 109 -17.71 -3.04 -4.51
N GLU A 110 -16.68 -2.53 -5.19
CA GLU A 110 -16.75 -2.16 -6.60
C GLU A 110 -17.03 -3.38 -7.51
N LYS A 111 -16.43 -4.54 -7.23
CA LYS A 111 -16.72 -5.79 -7.96
C LYS A 111 -18.19 -6.19 -7.82
N ILE A 112 -18.75 -6.08 -6.62
CA ILE A 112 -20.16 -6.41 -6.36
C ILE A 112 -21.09 -5.47 -7.14
N LYS A 113 -20.84 -4.16 -7.13
CA LYS A 113 -21.63 -3.17 -7.88
C LYS A 113 -21.59 -3.46 -9.38
N LYS A 114 -20.40 -3.68 -9.95
CA LYS A 114 -20.24 -3.97 -11.39
C LYS A 114 -20.97 -5.24 -11.82
N LYS A 115 -20.98 -6.28 -11.00
CA LYS A 115 -21.76 -7.50 -11.27
C LYS A 115 -23.26 -7.21 -11.33
N LYS A 116 -23.79 -6.38 -10.42
CA LYS A 116 -25.21 -6.00 -10.38
C LYS A 116 -25.60 -5.15 -11.59
N GLU A 117 -24.73 -4.24 -12.02
CA GLU A 117 -25.02 -3.30 -13.11
C GLU A 117 -24.74 -3.89 -14.51
N LYS A 118 -24.26 -5.13 -14.64
CA LYS A 118 -23.84 -5.80 -15.90
C LYS A 118 -22.88 -4.95 -16.77
N LYS A 119 -22.19 -3.97 -16.19
CA LYS A 119 -21.31 -3.06 -16.91
C LYS A 119 -19.91 -3.65 -17.10
N LYS A 120 -19.55 -3.96 -18.34
CA LYS A 120 -18.18 -4.26 -18.79
C LYS A 120 -17.37 -2.95 -19.02
N LYS A 121 -17.29 -2.06 -18.06
CA LYS A 121 -16.43 -0.88 -18.22
C LYS A 121 -14.99 -1.28 -17.93
N GLU A 122 -14.09 -1.02 -18.86
CA GLU A 122 -12.65 -1.22 -18.66
C GLU A 122 -12.21 -0.49 -17.38
N LYS A 123 -11.52 -1.21 -16.50
CA LYS A 123 -11.16 -0.67 -15.19
C LYS A 123 -10.04 0.33 -15.40
N SER A 124 -10.31 1.62 -15.24
CA SER A 124 -9.28 2.65 -15.28
C SER A 124 -8.18 2.33 -14.25
N ARG A 125 -6.92 2.50 -14.65
CA ARG A 125 -5.75 2.31 -13.78
C ARG A 125 -5.60 3.51 -12.87
N ILE A 126 -6.15 3.40 -11.68
CA ILE A 126 -6.25 4.53 -10.74
C ILE A 126 -5.05 4.65 -9.80
N LEU A 127 -4.14 3.69 -9.79
CA LEU A 127 -2.95 3.73 -8.95
C LEU A 127 -1.80 4.52 -9.61
N LYS A 128 -1.06 5.28 -8.79
CA LYS A 128 0.24 5.85 -9.14
C LYS A 128 1.33 4.84 -8.76
N CYS A 129 1.56 3.89 -9.64
CA CYS A 129 2.32 2.68 -9.34
C CYS A 129 3.80 2.92 -9.02
N ASP A 130 4.43 3.94 -9.60
CA ASP A 130 5.79 4.37 -9.28
C ASP A 130 5.94 5.02 -7.89
N ALA A 131 4.81 5.39 -7.27
CA ALA A 131 4.72 5.90 -5.91
C ALA A 131 4.28 4.86 -4.88
N ILE A 132 4.22 3.58 -5.25
CA ILE A 132 3.93 2.47 -4.34
C ILE A 132 5.25 1.80 -3.97
N PRO A 133 5.65 1.76 -2.68
CA PRO A 133 6.89 1.15 -2.25
C PRO A 133 6.89 -0.36 -2.46
N LYS A 134 8.07 -0.93 -2.73
CA LYS A 134 8.27 -2.38 -2.89
C LYS A 134 7.77 -3.17 -1.68
N ASN A 135 7.85 -2.60 -0.49
CA ASN A 135 7.36 -3.20 0.74
C ASN A 135 5.86 -3.51 0.71
N ALA A 136 5.07 -2.86 -0.15
CA ALA A 136 3.66 -3.21 -0.34
C ALA A 136 3.46 -4.67 -0.83
N LEU A 137 4.53 -5.30 -1.35
CA LEU A 137 4.61 -6.71 -1.72
C LEU A 137 5.55 -7.47 -0.78
N SER A 138 5.33 -7.38 0.54
CA SER A 138 6.12 -8.09 1.56
C SER A 138 5.24 -8.62 2.68
N ASP A 139 5.66 -9.75 3.26
CA ASP A 139 4.95 -10.38 4.39
C ASP A 139 4.85 -9.45 5.59
N ASN A 140 5.92 -8.71 5.88
CA ASN A 140 5.92 -7.73 6.97
C ASN A 140 4.85 -6.66 6.83
N TYR A 141 4.63 -6.16 5.63
CA TYR A 141 3.59 -5.17 5.37
C TYR A 141 2.22 -5.81 5.45
N VAL A 142 2.03 -6.92 4.77
CA VAL A 142 0.74 -7.59 4.64
C VAL A 142 0.26 -8.11 5.99
N SER A 143 1.11 -8.75 6.80
CA SER A 143 0.73 -9.30 8.11
C SER A 143 0.34 -8.21 9.11
N LYS A 144 1.12 -7.14 9.23
CA LYS A 144 0.82 -6.01 10.14
C LYS A 144 -0.51 -5.31 9.83
N PHE A 145 -0.90 -5.32 8.55
CA PHE A 145 -2.04 -4.57 8.08
C PHE A 145 -3.34 -5.27 8.21
N SER A 146 -3.28 -6.53 7.95
CA SER A 146 -4.47 -7.35 7.86
C SER A 146 -5.10 -7.57 9.22
N GLU A 147 -4.32 -7.65 10.29
CA GLU A 147 -4.86 -7.84 11.65
C GLU A 147 -5.77 -6.68 12.11
N GLY A 148 -5.40 -5.44 11.83
CA GLY A 148 -6.20 -4.27 12.21
C GLY A 148 -7.55 -4.19 11.48
N TRP A 149 -7.58 -4.50 10.19
CA TRP A 149 -8.78 -4.40 9.37
C TRP A 149 -9.76 -5.55 9.52
N ASN A 150 -9.30 -6.75 9.88
CA ASN A 150 -10.18 -7.87 10.23
C ASN A 150 -11.13 -7.52 11.36
N LYS A 151 -10.62 -6.85 12.39
CA LYS A 151 -11.43 -6.43 13.53
C LYS A 151 -12.49 -5.40 13.15
N TRP A 152 -12.23 -4.59 12.13
CA TRP A 152 -13.09 -3.45 11.79
C TRP A 152 -14.13 -3.75 10.72
N ASN A 153 -13.86 -4.64 9.79
CA ASN A 153 -14.67 -4.80 8.58
C ASN A 153 -15.10 -6.24 8.29
N GLY A 154 -14.82 -7.19 9.18
CA GLY A 154 -15.23 -8.58 9.02
C GLY A 154 -14.67 -9.29 7.77
N LEU A 155 -13.59 -8.76 7.17
CA LEU A 155 -12.89 -9.41 6.09
C LEU A 155 -11.83 -10.34 6.67
N GLU A 156 -11.90 -11.61 6.30
CA GLU A 156 -10.83 -12.56 6.60
C GLU A 156 -9.50 -12.12 5.97
N LEU A 157 -8.41 -12.33 6.70
CA LEU A 157 -7.05 -11.94 6.34
C LEU A 157 -6.65 -12.37 4.93
N ASN A 158 -6.84 -13.64 4.60
CA ASN A 158 -6.49 -14.20 3.30
C ASN A 158 -7.26 -13.54 2.14
N ASN A 159 -8.53 -13.24 2.34
CA ASN A 159 -9.34 -12.54 1.35
C ASN A 159 -8.92 -11.08 1.17
N GLN A 160 -8.45 -10.41 2.23
CA GLN A 160 -7.90 -9.07 2.13
C GLN A 160 -6.61 -9.06 1.34
N ILE A 161 -5.68 -9.96 1.65
CA ILE A 161 -4.41 -10.09 0.95
C ILE A 161 -4.66 -10.36 -0.53
N LYS A 162 -5.45 -11.39 -0.84
CA LYS A 162 -5.80 -11.77 -2.21
C LYS A 162 -6.38 -10.58 -2.99
N ASN A 163 -7.44 -9.98 -2.48
CA ASN A 163 -8.12 -8.90 -3.19
C ASN A 163 -7.24 -7.64 -3.32
N GLY A 164 -6.54 -7.24 -2.27
CA GLY A 164 -5.72 -6.05 -2.26
C GLY A 164 -4.50 -6.16 -3.18
N VAL A 165 -3.76 -7.26 -3.07
CA VAL A 165 -2.53 -7.49 -3.85
C VAL A 165 -2.85 -7.76 -5.32
N GLU A 166 -3.82 -8.62 -5.63
CA GLU A 166 -4.20 -8.86 -7.01
C GLU A 166 -4.66 -7.59 -7.72
N GLU A 167 -5.47 -6.75 -7.07
CA GLU A 167 -5.93 -5.52 -7.66
C GLU A 167 -4.81 -4.47 -7.80
N LEU A 168 -3.82 -4.45 -6.89
CA LEU A 168 -2.61 -3.67 -7.05
C LEU A 168 -1.86 -4.12 -8.31
N VAL A 169 -1.58 -5.41 -8.44
CA VAL A 169 -0.84 -5.97 -9.58
C VAL A 169 -1.60 -5.73 -10.90
N LYS A 170 -2.91 -5.96 -10.96
CA LYS A 170 -3.75 -5.69 -12.15
C LYS A 170 -3.74 -4.22 -12.56
N ASN A 171 -3.66 -3.28 -11.61
CA ASN A 171 -3.55 -1.86 -11.90
C ASN A 171 -2.17 -1.47 -12.46
N CYS A 172 -1.11 -2.16 -12.03
CA CYS A 172 0.28 -1.75 -12.28
C CYS A 172 1.01 -2.62 -13.30
N TYR A 173 0.47 -3.77 -13.68
CA TYR A 173 1.05 -4.64 -14.71
C TYR A 173 0.50 -4.29 -16.10
N TYR A 174 1.35 -3.93 -17.03
CA TYR A 174 0.96 -3.50 -18.38
C TYR A 174 1.04 -4.62 -19.42
N GLY A 175 1.96 -5.56 -19.27
CA GLY A 175 2.00 -6.81 -20.05
C GLY A 175 2.37 -6.69 -21.55
N ASN A 176 2.45 -5.49 -22.10
CA ASN A 176 2.75 -5.28 -23.52
C ASN A 176 4.27 -5.23 -23.77
N LYS A 177 4.78 -6.07 -24.69
CA LYS A 177 6.22 -6.15 -25.00
C LYS A 177 6.77 -4.92 -25.73
N ASN A 178 5.91 -4.17 -26.40
CA ASN A 178 6.29 -2.98 -27.19
C ASN A 178 6.09 -1.67 -26.41
N ASP A 179 5.63 -1.73 -25.16
CA ASP A 179 5.38 -0.57 -24.32
C ASP A 179 6.65 -0.20 -23.53
N SER A 180 6.92 1.08 -23.36
CA SER A 180 7.96 1.60 -22.45
C SER A 180 7.81 1.08 -21.03
N MET A 181 6.60 0.66 -20.63
CA MET A 181 6.28 0.06 -19.36
C MET A 181 6.58 -1.44 -19.26
N TYR A 182 7.01 -2.09 -20.36
CA TYR A 182 7.28 -3.54 -20.33
C TYR A 182 8.32 -3.94 -19.29
N LYS A 183 9.47 -3.25 -19.27
CA LYS A 183 10.54 -3.51 -18.28
C LYS A 183 10.03 -3.37 -16.85
N LYS A 184 9.23 -2.34 -16.56
CA LYS A 184 8.60 -2.14 -15.26
C LYS A 184 7.66 -3.30 -14.93
N SER A 185 6.86 -3.74 -15.90
CA SER A 185 5.96 -4.88 -15.73
C SER A 185 6.72 -6.17 -15.41
N GLN A 186 7.89 -6.42 -16.01
CA GLN A 186 8.71 -7.58 -15.70
C GLN A 186 9.26 -7.52 -14.27
N ASN A 187 9.71 -6.35 -13.82
CA ASN A 187 10.16 -6.17 -12.44
C ASN A 187 9.01 -6.38 -11.44
N LEU A 188 7.83 -5.82 -11.73
CA LEU A 188 6.63 -6.06 -10.90
C LEU A 188 6.26 -7.54 -10.86
N LYS A 189 6.26 -8.23 -12.00
CA LYS A 189 6.00 -9.67 -12.09
C LYS A 189 6.98 -10.43 -11.18
N LYS A 190 8.30 -10.18 -11.32
CA LYS A 190 9.35 -10.81 -10.50
C LYS A 190 9.09 -10.59 -9.00
N ASN A 191 8.80 -9.36 -8.59
CA ASN A 191 8.55 -9.01 -7.18
C ASN A 191 7.27 -9.67 -6.66
N TYR A 192 6.20 -9.64 -7.46
CA TYR A 192 4.94 -10.31 -7.12
C TYR A 192 5.11 -11.82 -6.99
N CYS A 193 5.74 -12.49 -7.97
CA CYS A 193 5.92 -13.95 -7.93
C CYS A 193 6.78 -14.40 -6.75
N LYS A 194 7.85 -13.64 -6.43
CA LYS A 194 8.68 -13.92 -5.25
C LYS A 194 7.88 -13.84 -3.96
N PHE A 195 7.06 -12.80 -3.82
CA PHE A 195 6.21 -12.62 -2.65
C PHE A 195 5.09 -13.68 -2.59
N ALA A 196 4.36 -13.86 -3.69
CA ALA A 196 3.20 -14.72 -3.75
C ALA A 196 3.53 -16.22 -3.56
N LYS A 197 4.71 -16.67 -3.98
CA LYS A 197 5.17 -18.07 -3.82
C LYS A 197 5.10 -18.54 -2.35
N ASN A 198 5.45 -17.67 -1.44
CA ASN A 198 5.51 -17.97 0.00
C ASN A 198 4.22 -17.59 0.75
N ASN A 199 3.19 -17.12 0.04
CA ASN A 199 1.96 -16.64 0.64
C ASN A 199 0.76 -17.51 0.22
N ASN A 200 0.22 -18.29 1.17
CA ASN A 200 -0.87 -19.24 0.92
C ASN A 200 -2.15 -18.61 0.34
N ALA A 201 -2.38 -17.31 0.55
CA ALA A 201 -3.52 -16.61 -0.03
C ALA A 201 -3.34 -16.28 -1.51
N LEU A 202 -2.12 -16.35 -2.04
CA LEU A 202 -1.76 -15.87 -3.38
C LEU A 202 -1.23 -16.96 -4.30
N ASN A 203 -0.54 -17.99 -3.78
CA ASN A 203 0.21 -18.97 -4.57
C ASN A 203 -0.65 -19.92 -5.44
N ASN A 204 -1.97 -19.96 -5.23
CA ASN A 204 -2.93 -20.75 -6.00
C ASN A 204 -3.99 -19.88 -6.69
N THR A 205 -3.73 -18.61 -6.93
CA THR A 205 -4.70 -17.74 -7.60
C THR A 205 -4.53 -17.77 -9.12
N ASP A 206 -5.62 -17.46 -9.86
CA ASP A 206 -5.56 -17.32 -11.32
C ASP A 206 -4.50 -16.32 -11.77
N LEU A 207 -4.31 -15.23 -11.01
CA LEU A 207 -3.29 -14.24 -11.32
C LEU A 207 -1.88 -14.80 -11.15
N TYR A 208 -1.65 -15.58 -10.09
CA TYR A 208 -0.37 -16.27 -9.86
C TYR A 208 -0.07 -17.24 -11.01
N ASN A 209 -1.01 -18.12 -11.32
CA ASN A 209 -0.85 -19.09 -12.39
C ASN A 209 -0.61 -18.45 -13.77
N LYS A 210 -1.23 -17.27 -14.01
CA LYS A 210 -1.05 -16.53 -15.25
C LYS A 210 0.31 -15.81 -15.35
N LEU A 211 0.83 -15.31 -14.25
CA LEU A 211 2.04 -14.46 -14.26
C LEU A 211 3.30 -15.23 -13.86
N CYS A 212 3.18 -16.19 -12.98
CA CYS A 212 4.34 -16.87 -12.38
C CYS A 212 4.55 -18.25 -12.96
#